data_bed728c5f3254b1d9e493b4a310e8621
#
_entry.id   bed728c5f3254b1d9e493b4a310e8621
#
_cell.length_a   1.000
_cell.length_b   1.000
_cell.length_c   1.000
_cell.angle_alpha   90.00
_cell.angle_beta   90.00
_cell.angle_gamma   90.00
#
_symmetry.space_group_name_H-M   'P 1'
#
loop_
_entity.id
_entity.type
_entity.pdbx_description
1 polymer ?
#
loop_
_entity_poly.entity_id
_entity_poly.type
_entity_poly.pdbx_seq_one_letter_code
_entity_poly.pdbx_strand_id
1 'polypeptide(L)'
;MSNRESGKADILQGTLDIMVLQTLTTLGPVHGYAIAARLEQVSNGAIQLNMGTLYPGLMRLEQRGLVRGKWGVTENNRKARFYAITAAGRRQLAAEKAEWTRTASIMHSLLNEAP
;
A
#
# COMPACT_ATOMS: atom_id res chain seq x y z
N MET A 1 -6.38 12.61 22.35
CA MET A 1 -6.56 12.09 22.21
C MET A 1 -6.49 11.10 21.43
N SER A 2 -6.52 10.53 21.42
CA SER A 2 -6.27 9.69 20.61
C SER A 2 -7.28 9.16 19.94
N ASN A 3 -7.34 8.75 18.93
CA ASN A 3 -8.24 8.31 18.19
C ASN A 3 -8.13 6.92 17.97
N ARG A 4 -8.75 6.11 18.70
CA ARG A 4 -8.60 4.71 18.58
C ARG A 4 -9.20 4.19 17.35
N GLU A 5 -10.31 4.76 16.97
CA GLU A 5 -10.95 4.29 15.79
C GLU A 5 -10.15 4.62 14.57
N SER A 6 -9.33 5.61 14.64
CA SER A 6 -8.54 5.92 13.48
C SER A 6 -7.34 5.00 13.37
N GLY A 7 -7.14 4.12 14.31
CA GLY A 7 -6.04 3.18 14.25
C GLY A 7 -6.04 2.35 13.00
N LYS A 8 -7.23 2.03 12.48
CA LYS A 8 -7.29 1.25 11.27
C LYS A 8 -6.86 2.02 10.06
N ALA A 9 -7.11 3.31 10.04
CA ALA A 9 -6.74 4.15 8.93
C ALA A 9 -5.51 4.97 9.25
N ASP A 10 -4.92 4.73 10.42
CA ASP A 10 -3.83 5.54 10.89
C ASP A 10 -2.50 5.01 10.43
N ILE A 11 -2.44 4.56 9.21
CA ILE A 11 -1.22 4.11 8.60
C ILE A 11 -0.56 5.31 7.97
N LEU A 12 0.71 5.53 8.27
CA LEU A 12 1.45 6.62 7.68
C LEU A 12 1.41 6.49 6.16
N GLN A 13 1.24 7.63 5.50
CA GLN A 13 1.07 7.63 4.07
C GLN A 13 2.21 6.94 3.34
N GLY A 14 3.46 7.17 3.76
CA GLY A 14 4.59 6.51 3.13
C GLY A 14 4.54 5.00 3.28
N THR A 15 4.08 4.52 4.43
CA THR A 15 3.94 3.10 4.67
C THR A 15 2.86 2.51 3.77
N LEU A 16 1.75 3.21 3.61
CA LEU A 16 0.69 2.75 2.72
C LEU A 16 1.19 2.68 1.28
N ASP A 17 1.96 3.67 0.86
CA ASP A 17 2.52 3.69 -0.50
C ASP A 17 3.36 2.45 -0.77
N ILE A 18 4.23 2.09 0.18
CA ILE A 18 5.05 0.87 0.05
C ILE A 18 4.16 -0.36 -0.07
N MET A 19 3.13 -0.43 0.75
CA MET A 19 2.22 -1.58 0.74
C MET A 19 1.50 -1.70 -0.61
N VAL A 20 1.04 -0.58 -1.15
CA VAL A 20 0.34 -0.59 -2.43
C VAL A 20 1.28 -0.98 -3.56
N LEU A 21 2.47 -0.37 -3.60
CA LEU A 21 3.42 -0.65 -4.66
C LEU A 21 3.87 -2.11 -4.61
N GLN A 22 4.09 -2.65 -3.43
CA GLN A 22 4.47 -4.05 -3.30
C GLN A 22 3.33 -4.97 -3.72
N THR A 23 2.11 -4.63 -3.36
CA THR A 23 0.95 -5.44 -3.74
C THR A 23 0.81 -5.50 -5.26
N LEU A 24 0.99 -4.36 -5.93
CA LEU A 24 0.92 -4.33 -7.38
C LEU A 24 2.05 -5.12 -8.02
N THR A 25 3.22 -5.15 -7.38
CA THR A 25 4.32 -5.96 -7.87
C THR A 25 3.99 -7.44 -7.78
N THR A 26 3.38 -7.85 -6.68
CA THR A 26 3.05 -9.25 -6.43
C THR A 26 1.90 -9.73 -7.29
N LEU A 27 0.83 -8.96 -7.36
CA LEU A 27 -0.40 -9.40 -8.02
C LEU A 27 -0.48 -9.04 -9.50
N GLY A 28 0.32 -8.05 -9.92
CA GLY A 28 0.16 -7.50 -11.25
C GLY A 28 -0.99 -6.50 -11.26
N PRO A 29 -1.51 -6.14 -12.44
CA PRO A 29 -2.57 -5.15 -12.52
C PRO A 29 -3.84 -5.64 -11.86
N VAL A 30 -4.34 -4.88 -10.90
CA VAL A 30 -5.56 -5.21 -10.16
C VAL A 30 -6.32 -3.94 -9.81
N HIS A 31 -7.59 -4.08 -9.50
CA HIS A 31 -8.42 -2.96 -9.08
C HIS A 31 -8.28 -2.73 -7.57
N GLY A 32 -8.80 -1.59 -7.12
CA GLY A 32 -8.59 -1.17 -5.73
C GLY A 32 -9.11 -2.15 -4.68
N TYR A 33 -10.26 -2.77 -4.94
CA TYR A 33 -10.79 -3.75 -3.98
C TYR A 33 -9.85 -4.93 -3.80
N ALA A 34 -9.18 -5.35 -4.86
CA ALA A 34 -8.23 -6.46 -4.76
C ALA A 34 -7.01 -6.06 -3.94
N ILE A 35 -6.58 -4.79 -4.06
CA ILE A 35 -5.47 -4.30 -3.24
C ILE A 35 -5.86 -4.34 -1.77
N ALA A 36 -7.04 -3.81 -1.45
CA ALA A 36 -7.51 -3.78 -0.06
C ALA A 36 -7.66 -5.19 0.50
N ALA A 37 -8.20 -6.10 -0.29
CA ALA A 37 -8.39 -7.49 0.12
C ALA A 37 -7.05 -8.17 0.41
N ARG A 38 -6.06 -7.89 -0.42
CA ARG A 38 -4.72 -8.47 -0.22
C ARG A 38 -4.08 -7.97 1.06
N LEU A 39 -4.21 -6.68 1.34
CA LEU A 39 -3.65 -6.12 2.56
C LEU A 39 -4.33 -6.69 3.81
N GLU A 40 -5.64 -6.88 3.73
CA GLU A 40 -6.36 -7.49 4.83
C GLU A 40 -5.91 -8.94 5.03
N GLN A 41 -5.75 -9.67 3.95
CA GLN A 41 -5.32 -11.06 3.99
C GLN A 41 -3.93 -11.20 4.59
N VAL A 42 -2.98 -10.43 4.10
CA VAL A 42 -1.60 -10.53 4.55
C VAL A 42 -1.46 -10.14 6.01
N SER A 43 -2.28 -9.21 6.47
CA SER A 43 -2.21 -8.73 7.84
C SER A 43 -3.13 -9.50 8.79
N ASN A 44 -3.77 -10.57 8.34
CA ASN A 44 -4.72 -11.33 9.14
C ASN A 44 -5.81 -10.43 9.71
N GLY A 45 -6.30 -9.51 8.89
CA GLY A 45 -7.39 -8.62 9.26
C GLY A 45 -6.98 -7.38 10.03
N ALA A 46 -5.69 -7.22 10.34
CA ALA A 46 -5.25 -6.03 11.08
C ALA A 46 -5.38 -4.77 10.25
N ILE A 47 -5.21 -4.88 8.94
CA ILE A 47 -5.36 -3.74 8.04
C ILE A 47 -6.68 -3.86 7.31
N GLN A 48 -7.58 -2.92 7.55
CA GLN A 48 -8.88 -2.91 6.91
C GLN A 48 -9.09 -1.52 6.30
N LEU A 49 -8.65 -1.37 5.06
CA LEU A 49 -8.74 -0.09 4.39
C LEU A 49 -10.06 0.04 3.67
N ASN A 50 -10.69 1.19 3.84
CA ASN A 50 -11.87 1.47 3.03
C ASN A 50 -11.40 2.22 1.78
N MET A 51 -12.27 2.29 0.80
CA MET A 51 -11.93 2.91 -0.48
C MET A 51 -11.72 4.41 -0.34
N GLY A 52 -12.33 5.03 0.68
CA GLY A 52 -12.14 6.46 0.93
C GLY A 52 -10.71 6.78 1.33
N THR A 53 -9.99 5.82 1.88
CA THR A 53 -8.59 5.99 2.23
C THR A 53 -7.69 5.55 1.08
N LEU A 54 -8.04 4.44 0.44
CA LEU A 54 -7.19 3.85 -0.58
C LEU A 54 -7.14 4.66 -1.87
N TYR A 55 -8.31 5.11 -2.36
CA TYR A 55 -8.34 5.80 -3.65
C TYR A 55 -7.55 7.11 -3.68
N PRO A 56 -7.62 7.95 -2.65
CA PRO A 56 -6.75 9.14 -2.67
C PRO A 56 -5.27 8.78 -2.71
N GLY A 57 -4.89 7.68 -2.05
CA GLY A 57 -3.52 7.19 -2.10
C GLY A 57 -3.12 6.75 -3.50
N LEU A 58 -4.01 6.00 -4.17
CA LEU A 58 -3.77 5.58 -5.55
C LEU A 58 -3.66 6.78 -6.48
N MET A 59 -4.50 7.80 -6.27
CA MET A 59 -4.44 8.99 -7.10
C MET A 59 -3.13 9.72 -6.93
N ARG A 60 -2.62 9.81 -5.71
CA ARG A 60 -1.33 10.46 -5.47
C ARG A 60 -0.21 9.69 -6.13
N LEU A 61 -0.24 8.37 -6.06
CA LEU A 61 0.78 7.55 -6.70
C LEU A 61 0.73 7.70 -8.22
N GLU A 62 -0.48 7.79 -8.75
CA GLU A 62 -0.64 7.97 -10.19
C GLU A 62 -0.14 9.33 -10.62
N GLN A 63 -0.41 10.38 -9.86
CA GLN A 63 0.07 11.72 -10.15
C GLN A 63 1.58 11.79 -10.12
N ARG A 64 2.21 10.98 -9.27
CA ARG A 64 3.67 10.93 -9.21
C ARG A 64 4.26 10.00 -10.27
N GLY A 65 3.42 9.37 -11.08
CA GLY A 65 3.90 8.50 -12.13
C GLY A 65 4.37 7.14 -11.66
N LEU A 66 4.02 6.75 -10.42
CA LEU A 66 4.49 5.50 -9.84
C LEU A 66 3.55 4.33 -10.14
N VAL A 67 2.28 4.64 -10.43
CA VAL A 67 1.32 3.64 -10.89
C VAL A 67 0.55 4.22 -12.07
N ARG A 68 -0.05 3.33 -12.85
CA ARG A 68 -0.87 3.73 -13.98
C ARG A 68 -2.24 3.09 -13.84
N GLY A 69 -3.29 3.90 -13.94
CA GLY A 69 -4.65 3.42 -13.88
C GLY A 69 -5.24 3.23 -15.26
N LYS A 70 -6.06 2.19 -15.42
CA LYS A 70 -6.69 1.90 -16.69
C LYS A 70 -8.04 1.27 -16.42
N TRP A 71 -9.08 1.72 -17.13
CA TRP A 71 -10.40 1.14 -16.97
C TRP A 71 -10.44 -0.26 -17.55
N GLY A 72 -11.12 -1.14 -16.86
CA GLY A 72 -11.31 -2.51 -17.31
C GLY A 72 -12.58 -3.10 -16.72
N VAL A 73 -12.73 -4.41 -16.86
CA VAL A 73 -13.90 -5.11 -16.38
C VAL A 73 -13.47 -6.23 -15.46
N THR A 74 -14.13 -6.33 -14.31
CA THR A 74 -13.82 -7.36 -13.33
C THR A 74 -14.46 -8.69 -13.72
N GLU A 75 -14.14 -9.73 -12.96
CA GLU A 75 -14.71 -11.05 -13.16
C GLU A 75 -16.21 -11.02 -13.04
N ASN A 76 -16.75 -10.08 -12.24
CA ASN A 76 -18.18 -9.97 -12.06
C ASN A 76 -18.79 -9.04 -13.09
N ASN A 77 -18.07 -8.78 -14.17
CA ASN A 77 -18.55 -7.95 -15.27
C ASN A 77 -18.86 -6.53 -14.82
N ARG A 78 -18.08 -6.01 -13.87
CA ARG A 78 -18.23 -4.64 -13.40
C ARG A 78 -17.09 -3.80 -13.88
N LYS A 79 -17.40 -2.56 -14.24
CA LYS A 79 -16.38 -1.62 -14.66
C LYS A 79 -15.54 -1.20 -13.45
N ALA A 80 -14.25 -1.24 -13.60
CA ALA A 80 -13.34 -0.85 -12.51
C ALA A 80 -12.04 -0.32 -13.08
N ARG A 81 -11.36 0.49 -12.26
CA ARG A 81 -10.07 1.01 -12.66
C ARG A 81 -9.00 0.05 -12.14
N PHE A 82 -8.18 -0.43 -13.04
CA PHE A 82 -7.08 -1.33 -12.71
C PHE A 82 -5.79 -0.56 -12.63
N TYR A 83 -4.97 -0.87 -11.66
CA TYR A 83 -3.71 -0.17 -11.42
C TYR A 83 -2.54 -1.11 -11.61
N ALA A 84 -1.49 -0.60 -12.23
CA ALA A 84 -0.25 -1.34 -12.43
C ALA A 84 0.92 -0.47 -11.99
N ILE A 85 1.95 -1.09 -11.46
CA ILE A 85 3.13 -0.36 -11.07
C ILE A 85 3.95 -0.02 -12.32
N THR A 86 4.53 1.17 -12.36
CA THR A 86 5.36 1.60 -13.48
C THR A 86 6.83 1.31 -13.18
N ALA A 87 7.70 1.52 -14.17
CA ALA A 87 9.13 1.39 -13.95
C ALA A 87 9.60 2.36 -12.86
N ALA A 88 9.09 3.59 -12.90
CA ALA A 88 9.42 4.57 -11.86
C ALA A 88 8.91 4.09 -10.50
N GLY A 89 7.74 3.44 -10.47
CA GLY A 89 7.21 2.89 -9.24
C GLY A 89 8.09 1.80 -8.66
N ARG A 90 8.64 0.96 -9.53
CA ARG A 90 9.55 -0.10 -9.06
C ARG A 90 10.82 0.48 -8.47
N ARG A 91 11.37 1.53 -9.08
CA ARG A 91 12.56 2.18 -8.54
C ARG A 91 12.26 2.82 -7.20
N GLN A 92 11.12 3.48 -7.09
CA GLN A 92 10.72 4.11 -5.83
C GLN A 92 10.52 3.07 -4.75
N LEU A 93 9.87 1.95 -5.09
CA LEU A 93 9.64 0.87 -4.15
C LEU A 93 10.97 0.32 -3.63
N ALA A 94 11.95 0.12 -4.50
CA ALA A 94 13.25 -0.40 -4.08
C ALA A 94 13.91 0.55 -3.09
N ALA A 95 13.85 1.85 -3.35
CA ALA A 95 14.44 2.85 -2.45
C ALA A 95 13.73 2.87 -1.10
N GLU A 96 12.41 2.79 -1.12
CA GLU A 96 11.64 2.85 0.12
C GLU A 96 11.77 1.55 0.92
N LYS A 97 11.92 0.42 0.23
CA LYS A 97 12.16 -0.84 0.91
C LYS A 97 13.48 -0.80 1.67
N ALA A 98 14.52 -0.27 1.05
CA ALA A 98 15.81 -0.17 1.70
C ALA A 98 15.73 0.74 2.93
N GLU A 99 15.01 1.84 2.80
CA GLU A 99 14.83 2.78 3.89
C GLU A 99 14.03 2.15 5.03
N TRP A 100 12.98 1.43 4.69
CA TRP A 100 12.16 0.74 5.68
C TRP A 100 12.96 -0.32 6.43
N THR A 101 13.74 -1.12 5.70
CA THR A 101 14.54 -2.16 6.30
C THR A 101 15.55 -1.57 7.29
N ARG A 102 16.16 -0.43 6.91
CA ARG A 102 17.11 0.22 7.79
C ARG A 102 16.43 0.76 9.04
N THR A 103 15.29 1.42 8.87
CA THR A 103 14.54 1.96 9.99
C THR A 103 14.08 0.85 10.93
N ALA A 104 13.58 -0.25 10.37
CA ALA A 104 13.12 -1.38 11.18
C ALA A 104 14.28 -1.99 11.96
N SER A 105 15.45 -2.06 11.35
CA SER A 105 16.62 -2.61 12.01
C SER A 105 17.05 -1.73 13.20
N ILE A 106 17.05 -0.42 12.99
CA ILE A 106 17.36 0.51 14.07
C ILE A 106 16.35 0.39 15.19
N MET A 107 15.07 0.34 14.83
CA MET A 107 14.00 0.23 15.81
C MET A 107 14.14 -1.07 16.60
N HIS A 108 14.42 -2.16 15.90
CA HIS A 108 14.59 -3.46 16.53
C HIS A 108 15.74 -3.41 17.55
N SER A 109 16.84 -2.79 17.17
CA SER A 109 17.97 -2.68 18.09
C SER A 109 17.63 -1.87 19.33
N LEU A 110 16.92 -0.75 19.13
CA LEU A 110 16.54 0.09 20.25
C LEU A 110 15.57 -0.62 21.20
N LEU A 111 14.61 -1.32 20.65
CA LEU A 111 13.58 -1.97 21.46
C LEU A 111 14.09 -3.21 22.17
N ASN A 112 15.18 -3.78 21.68
CA ASN A 112 15.73 -4.99 22.29
C ASN A 112 17.06 -4.72 23.01
N GLU A 113 17.32 -3.46 23.30
CA GLU A 113 18.53 -3.09 24.00
C GLU A 113 18.47 -3.54 25.45
N ALA A 114 19.56 -4.04 25.97
CA ALA A 114 19.62 -4.49 27.36
C ALA A 114 19.52 -3.30 28.30
N PRO A 115 18.88 -3.46 29.45
CA PRO A 115 18.75 -2.37 30.40
C PRO A 115 20.11 -1.98 31.04
#